data_7cc6e8a9cbe926cdaada5dcf40390a31
#
_entry.id   7cc6e8a9cbe926cdaada5dcf40390a31
#
_cell.length_a   1.000
_cell.length_b   1.000
_cell.length_c   1.000
_cell.angle_alpha   90.00
_cell.angle_beta   90.00
_cell.angle_gamma   90.00
#
_symmetry.space_group_name_H-M   'P 1'
#
loop_
_entity.id
_entity.type
_entity.pdbx_description
1 polymer ?
#
loop_
_entity_poly.entity_id
_entity_poly.type
_entity_poly.pdbx_seq_one_letter_code
_entity_poly.pdbx_strand_id
1 'polypeptide(L)' 'MPTGMIQSKSLSILQDQLTHEFIACKQAEHYAQTCQNAELKTLAGELANCHKQRYDRLFNYLNSWQ' A
#
# COMPACT_ATOMS: atom_id res chain seq x y z
N MET A 1 4.39 7.47 -22.44
CA MET A 1 4.85 7.69 -22.02
C MET A 1 5.61 8.02 -21.90
N PRO A 2 5.39 8.35 -21.88
CA PRO A 2 6.40 8.68 -21.70
C PRO A 2 7.13 7.99 -21.14
N THR A 3 6.83 7.25 -21.43
CA THR A 3 7.46 6.64 -21.13
C THR A 3 8.63 6.67 -20.62
N GLY A 4 9.08 5.88 -20.26
CA GLY A 4 10.31 6.05 -19.65
C GLY A 4 10.56 7.38 -19.01
N MET A 5 9.54 8.13 -18.89
CA MET A 5 9.66 9.47 -18.33
C MET A 5 9.83 9.45 -16.83
N ILE A 6 9.55 8.33 -16.18
CA ILE A 6 9.87 8.19 -14.76
C ILE A 6 11.35 7.93 -14.64
N GLN A 7 12.06 8.83 -13.98
CA GLN A 7 13.49 8.65 -13.75
C GLN A 7 13.71 7.50 -12.77
N SER A 8 14.89 6.84 -12.88
CA SER A 8 15.18 5.70 -12.01
C SER A 8 15.05 6.03 -10.53
N LYS A 9 15.46 7.22 -10.13
CA LYS A 9 15.35 7.62 -8.73
C LYS A 9 13.89 7.69 -8.29
N SER A 10 13.04 8.30 -9.12
CA SER A 10 11.61 8.40 -8.82
C SER A 10 10.96 7.04 -8.81
N LEU A 11 11.35 6.17 -9.73
CA LEU A 11 10.84 4.81 -9.78
C LEU A 11 11.20 4.05 -8.50
N SER A 12 12.45 4.16 -8.04
CA SER A 12 12.88 3.54 -6.80
C SER A 12 12.06 3.99 -5.61
N ILE A 13 11.82 5.29 -5.51
CA ILE A 13 11.02 5.85 -4.42
C ILE A 13 9.60 5.26 -4.43
N LEU A 14 9.00 5.20 -5.61
CA LEU A 14 7.64 4.68 -5.75
C LEU A 14 7.58 3.18 -5.45
N GLN A 15 8.59 2.43 -5.85
CA GLN A 15 8.66 1.01 -5.56
C GLN A 15 8.82 0.76 -4.06
N ASP A 16 9.63 1.58 -3.39
CA ASP A 16 9.80 1.50 -1.95
C ASP A 16 8.48 1.80 -1.24
N GLN A 17 7.76 2.80 -1.72
CA GLN A 17 6.47 3.16 -1.15
C GLN A 17 5.45 2.04 -1.36
N LEU A 18 5.48 1.40 -2.52
CA LEU A 18 4.60 0.27 -2.81
C LEU A 18 4.83 -0.87 -1.82
N THR A 19 6.10 -1.21 -1.58
CA THR A 19 6.49 -2.22 -0.60
C THR A 19 6.01 -1.84 0.79
N HIS A 20 6.20 -0.58 1.15
CA HIS A 20 5.79 -0.05 2.46
C HIS A 20 4.28 -0.21 2.67
N GLU A 21 3.48 0.14 1.66
CA GLU A 21 2.03 0.00 1.77
C GLU A 21 1.61 -1.45 1.89
N PHE A 22 2.30 -2.34 1.19
CA PHE A 22 2.01 -3.77 1.29
C PHE A 22 2.26 -4.27 2.72
N ILE A 23 3.42 -3.94 3.27
CA ILE A 23 3.78 -4.36 4.64
C ILE A 23 2.79 -3.77 5.64
N ALA A 24 2.49 -2.48 5.50
CA ALA A 24 1.55 -1.82 6.41
C ALA A 24 0.17 -2.46 6.36
N CYS A 25 -0.28 -2.83 5.17
CA CYS A 25 -1.55 -3.52 4.99
C CYS A 25 -1.55 -4.86 5.74
N LYS A 26 -0.48 -5.65 5.58
CA LYS A 26 -0.38 -6.96 6.22
C LYS A 26 -0.31 -6.84 7.74
N GLN A 27 0.40 -5.85 8.25
CA GLN A 27 0.46 -5.60 9.68
C GLN A 27 -0.90 -5.23 10.24
N ALA A 28 -1.62 -4.37 9.54
CA ALA A 28 -2.95 -3.94 9.97
C ALA A 28 -3.93 -5.12 9.94
N GLU A 29 -3.85 -5.97 8.92
CA GLU A 29 -4.67 -7.18 8.83
C GLU A 29 -4.41 -8.10 10.03
N HIS A 30 -3.14 -8.24 10.38
CA HIS A 30 -2.76 -9.08 11.52
C HIS A 30 -3.38 -8.54 12.81
N TYR A 31 -3.31 -7.24 13.03
CA TYR A 31 -3.93 -6.60 14.19
C TYR A 31 -5.44 -6.82 14.19
N ALA A 32 -6.07 -6.68 13.04
CA ALA A 32 -7.51 -6.88 12.93
C ALA A 32 -7.91 -8.30 13.32
N GLN A 33 -7.04 -9.27 13.04
CA GLN A 33 -7.30 -10.66 13.37
C GLN A 33 -7.03 -11.00 14.82
N THR A 34 -6.04 -10.37 15.42
CA THR A 34 -5.55 -10.77 16.75
C THR A 34 -6.01 -9.86 17.88
N CYS A 35 -6.43 -8.64 17.56
CA CYS A 35 -6.86 -7.69 18.57
C CYS A 35 -8.20 -8.12 19.16
N GLN A 36 -8.31 -8.08 20.49
CA GLN A 36 -9.53 -8.51 21.17
C GLN A 36 -10.52 -7.36 21.40
N ASN A 37 -10.02 -6.12 21.39
CA ASN A 37 -10.86 -4.96 21.54
C ASN A 37 -11.61 -4.70 20.24
N ALA A 38 -12.94 -4.67 20.30
CA ALA A 38 -13.78 -4.55 19.10
C ALA A 38 -13.53 -3.27 18.33
N GLU A 39 -13.35 -2.16 19.03
CA GLU A 39 -13.08 -0.88 18.40
C GLU A 39 -11.75 -0.87 17.65
N LEU A 40 -10.71 -1.36 18.32
CA LEU A 40 -9.39 -1.42 17.72
C LEU A 40 -9.35 -2.39 16.54
N LYS A 41 -10.08 -3.47 16.66
CA LYS A 41 -10.19 -4.45 15.57
C LYS A 41 -10.80 -3.80 14.33
N THR A 42 -11.85 -3.03 14.51
CA THR A 42 -12.52 -2.32 13.42
C THR A 42 -11.58 -1.28 12.80
N LEU A 43 -10.90 -0.51 13.64
CA LEU A 43 -9.97 0.51 13.14
C LEU A 43 -8.82 -0.13 12.35
N ALA A 44 -8.29 -1.25 12.85
CA ALA A 44 -7.23 -1.95 12.15
C ALA A 44 -7.69 -2.46 10.79
N GLY A 45 -8.93 -2.95 10.71
CA GLY A 45 -9.50 -3.39 9.44
C GLY A 45 -9.64 -2.24 8.45
N GLU A 46 -10.09 -1.08 8.93
CA GLU A 46 -10.21 0.11 8.09
C GLU A 46 -8.84 0.58 7.60
N LEU A 47 -7.84 0.53 8.48
CA LEU A 47 -6.50 0.92 8.13
C LEU A 47 -5.91 -0.02 7.08
N ALA A 48 -6.13 -1.32 7.26
CA ALA A 48 -5.68 -2.31 6.28
C ALA A 48 -6.27 -2.02 4.90
N ASN A 49 -7.56 -1.70 4.86
CA ASN A 49 -8.24 -1.39 3.62
C ASN A 49 -7.67 -0.11 2.98
N CYS A 50 -7.36 0.88 3.79
CA CYS A 50 -6.77 2.13 3.32
C CYS A 50 -5.41 1.87 2.66
N HIS A 51 -4.55 1.09 3.31
CA HIS A 51 -3.23 0.75 2.75
C HIS A 51 -3.36 -0.09 1.49
N LYS A 52 -4.33 -0.98 1.45
CA LYS A 52 -4.59 -1.78 0.25
C LYS A 52 -4.97 -0.89 -0.93
N GLN A 53 -5.84 0.08 -0.70
CA GLN A 53 -6.26 1.01 -1.75
C GLN A 53 -5.08 1.85 -2.24
N ARG A 54 -4.21 2.29 -1.34
CA ARG A 54 -3.01 3.03 -1.71
C ARG A 54 -2.06 2.17 -2.54
N TYR A 55 -1.90 0.92 -2.13
CA TYR A 55 -1.09 -0.03 -2.87
C TYR A 55 -1.63 -0.18 -4.30
N ASP A 56 -2.93 -0.42 -4.43
CA ASP A 56 -3.56 -0.62 -5.73
C ASP A 56 -3.39 0.60 -6.63
N ARG A 57 -3.53 1.79 -6.08
CA ARG A 57 -3.39 3.03 -6.86
C ARG A 57 -1.97 3.22 -7.35
N LEU A 58 -0.99 2.99 -6.48
CA LEU A 58 0.42 3.07 -6.85
C LEU A 58 0.77 2.03 -7.90
N PHE A 59 0.32 0.81 -7.68
CA PHE A 59 0.59 -0.29 -8.60
C PHE A 59 0.03 0.02 -9.99
N ASN A 60 -1.20 0.50 -10.04
CA ASN A 60 -1.85 0.85 -11.31
C ASN A 60 -1.13 2.00 -12.00
N TYR A 61 -0.70 2.99 -11.22
CA TYR A 61 0.03 4.12 -11.78
C TYR A 61 1.35 3.66 -12.41
N LEU A 62 2.11 2.85 -11.68
CA LEU A 62 3.39 2.35 -12.20
C LEU A 62 3.18 1.46 -13.42
N ASN A 63 2.14 0.67 -13.40
CA ASN A 63 1.82 -0.21 -14.51
C ASN A 63 1.47 0.55 -15.79
N SER A 64 0.91 1.74 -15.64
CA SER A 64 0.53 2.57 -16.79
C SER A 64 1.73 3.15 -17.53
N TRP A 65 2.93 3.05 -16.96
CA TRP A 65 4.15 3.54 -17.58
C TRP A 65 4.82 2.51 -18.50
N GLN A 66 4.23 1.35 -18.61
CA GLN A 66 4.80 0.28 -19.45
C GLN A 66 4.34 0.36 -20.89
#